data_4a25771435b4b0fc4057bdf8f8caa889
#
_entry.id   4a25771435b4b0fc4057bdf8f8caa889
#
_cell.length_a   1.000
_cell.length_b   1.000
_cell.length_c   1.000
_cell.angle_alpha   90.00
_cell.angle_beta   90.00
_cell.angle_gamma   90.00
#
_symmetry.space_group_name_H-M   'P 1'
#
loop_
_entity.id
_entity.type
_entity.pdbx_description
1 polymer ?
#
loop_
_entity_poly.entity_id
_entity_poly.type
_entity_poly.pdbx_seq_one_letter_code
_entity_poly.pdbx_strand_id
1 'polypeptide(L)'
;MEHSHDKSGTIMSKSETEVGSNPSPSNLPWYNRLDVVSVTFLVFLLAVISSIGALEGSGRDLDYLANLSRFLDKFLPPDVSVLDRTLEALLETFQIAVMATFLALGISLPLALGAAHNLAPSWMVALTRMALNVIRTIPSLLWALLTVVIVGSNSLAGVIALTFYSVGYLGKFFSEAFESTDMKITHALRGIGAKPLQALQYGLWPQVKPLIWSHSLWMLEYNVRSASIIGYVGAGGIGMHLALYADSPNSWDKFCTVLLCILVVVTFLDMLGESIRLRIKKRTGGKSAVKV
;
A
#
# COMPACT_ATOMS: atom_id res chain seq x y z
N MET A 1 -64.06 67.39 9.71
CA MET A 1 -65.09 66.42 10.17
C MET A 1 -64.43 65.09 9.94
N GLU A 2 -63.85 64.65 10.97
CA GLU A 2 -64.27 63.69 12.03
C GLU A 2 -63.95 62.30 11.64
N HIS A 3 -62.94 61.80 12.39
CA HIS A 3 -62.98 60.68 13.31
C HIS A 3 -63.15 59.31 12.59
N SER A 4 -62.42 58.25 12.87
CA SER A 4 -61.91 57.84 14.18
C SER A 4 -61.25 56.46 14.06
N HIS A 5 -60.26 56.20 14.93
CA HIS A 5 -59.88 54.93 15.55
C HIS A 5 -59.34 53.78 14.69
N ASP A 6 -58.06 53.55 14.69
CA ASP A 6 -57.28 52.88 15.74
C ASP A 6 -57.91 51.56 16.27
N LYS A 7 -57.25 50.50 15.91
CA LYS A 7 -56.93 49.34 16.73
C LYS A 7 -55.92 48.40 16.02
N SER A 8 -54.68 48.77 16.15
CA SER A 8 -53.58 47.80 15.98
C SER A 8 -53.62 46.81 17.11
N GLY A 9 -54.10 45.62 16.85
CA GLY A 9 -53.94 44.45 17.73
C GLY A 9 -52.61 43.78 17.54
N THR A 10 -51.69 44.05 18.42
CA THR A 10 -50.45 43.32 18.64
C THR A 10 -50.74 41.84 18.81
N ILE A 11 -50.27 41.02 17.86
CA ILE A 11 -50.03 39.61 18.09
C ILE A 11 -48.54 39.35 17.86
N MET A 12 -47.75 39.60 18.91
CA MET A 12 -46.45 39.02 19.04
C MET A 12 -46.63 37.53 19.37
N SER A 13 -46.53 36.68 18.38
CA SER A 13 -46.36 35.26 18.58
C SER A 13 -44.94 34.99 19.00
N LYS A 14 -44.77 34.72 20.26
CA LYS A 14 -43.62 34.09 20.88
C LYS A 14 -43.45 32.71 20.24
N SER A 15 -42.52 32.58 19.35
CA SER A 15 -41.87 31.30 19.06
C SER A 15 -40.38 31.46 19.27
N GLU A 16 -39.98 31.67 20.51
CA GLU A 16 -38.63 31.31 20.96
C GLU A 16 -38.56 29.78 20.87
N THR A 17 -38.04 29.30 19.75
CA THR A 17 -37.47 27.97 19.69
C THR A 17 -36.35 27.91 20.71
N GLU A 18 -36.62 27.22 21.83
CA GLU A 18 -35.58 26.75 22.73
C GLU A 18 -34.54 26.01 21.90
N VAL A 19 -33.48 26.71 21.56
CA VAL A 19 -32.20 26.06 21.14
C VAL A 19 -31.76 25.32 22.39
N GLY A 20 -32.05 24.01 22.41
CA GLY A 20 -31.61 23.12 23.47
C GLY A 20 -30.12 23.32 23.66
N SER A 21 -29.73 23.96 24.75
CA SER A 21 -28.36 24.11 25.17
C SER A 21 -27.79 22.70 25.34
N ASN A 22 -26.93 22.29 24.44
CA ASN A 22 -26.14 21.09 24.66
C ASN A 22 -25.50 21.20 26.04
N PRO A 23 -25.70 20.22 26.93
CA PRO A 23 -25.16 20.27 28.28
C PRO A 23 -23.64 20.45 28.17
N SER A 24 -23.12 21.43 28.92
CA SER A 24 -21.66 21.64 28.95
C SER A 24 -20.97 20.35 29.39
N PRO A 25 -19.77 20.03 28.83
CA PRO A 25 -19.05 18.77 29.13
C PRO A 25 -18.78 18.54 30.63
N SER A 26 -18.86 19.61 31.44
CA SER A 26 -18.66 19.56 32.90
C SER A 26 -19.80 18.90 33.67
N ASN A 27 -21.02 18.81 33.11
CA ASN A 27 -22.20 18.29 33.78
C ASN A 27 -22.56 16.85 33.41
N LEU A 28 -21.77 16.22 32.53
CA LEU A 28 -21.98 14.82 32.19
C LEU A 28 -21.41 13.90 33.27
N PRO A 29 -22.09 12.80 33.63
CA PRO A 29 -21.58 11.80 34.57
C PRO A 29 -20.22 11.28 34.04
N TRP A 30 -19.34 10.91 34.97
CA TRP A 30 -17.93 10.57 34.66
C TRP A 30 -17.78 9.50 33.55
N TYR A 31 -18.71 8.56 33.43
CA TYR A 31 -18.74 7.52 32.42
C TYR A 31 -19.08 8.06 31.00
N ASN A 32 -19.78 9.20 30.91
CA ASN A 32 -20.04 9.88 29.61
C ASN A 32 -18.93 10.85 29.22
N ARG A 33 -17.93 11.06 30.10
CA ARG A 33 -16.73 11.86 29.81
C ARG A 33 -15.62 11.04 29.17
N LEU A 34 -15.76 9.73 29.15
CA LEU A 34 -14.86 8.86 28.43
C LEU A 34 -15.12 9.01 26.91
N ASP A 35 -14.43 9.98 26.32
CA ASP A 35 -14.40 10.12 24.87
C ASP A 35 -13.79 8.85 24.26
N VAL A 36 -14.22 8.52 23.04
CA VAL A 36 -13.71 7.36 22.27
C VAL A 36 -12.16 7.34 22.27
N VAL A 37 -11.55 8.52 22.24
CA VAL A 37 -10.08 8.69 22.30
C VAL A 37 -9.52 8.17 23.64
N SER A 38 -10.16 8.54 24.77
CA SER A 38 -9.70 8.11 26.11
C SER A 38 -9.84 6.61 26.31
N VAL A 39 -10.93 6.02 25.82
CA VAL A 39 -11.16 4.56 25.87
C VAL A 39 -10.13 3.85 24.99
N THR A 40 -9.88 4.34 23.78
CA THR A 40 -8.88 3.76 22.88
C THR A 40 -7.48 3.84 23.48
N PHE A 41 -7.13 4.97 24.09
CA PHE A 41 -5.84 5.14 24.78
C PHE A 41 -5.70 4.18 25.97
N LEU A 42 -6.75 4.02 26.77
CA LEU A 42 -6.75 3.07 27.92
C LEU A 42 -6.57 1.62 27.43
N VAL A 43 -7.30 1.22 26.39
CA VAL A 43 -7.17 -0.12 25.77
C VAL A 43 -5.75 -0.32 25.23
N PHE A 44 -5.21 0.69 24.56
CA PHE A 44 -3.82 0.65 24.06
C PHE A 44 -2.81 0.52 25.22
N LEU A 45 -2.99 1.30 26.30
CA LEU A 45 -2.12 1.23 27.48
C LEU A 45 -2.17 -0.15 28.14
N LEU A 46 -3.37 -0.71 28.29
CA LEU A 46 -3.54 -2.08 28.82
C LEU A 46 -2.88 -3.13 27.92
N ALA A 47 -3.00 -2.97 26.59
CA ALA A 47 -2.33 -3.84 25.63
C ALA A 47 -0.80 -3.74 25.76
N VAL A 48 -0.25 -2.53 25.92
CA VAL A 48 1.19 -2.31 26.14
C VAL A 48 1.65 -2.98 27.44
N ILE A 49 0.92 -2.78 28.55
CA ILE A 49 1.23 -3.41 29.84
C ILE A 49 1.17 -4.93 29.74
N SER A 50 0.16 -5.47 29.08
CA SER A 50 0.01 -6.91 28.82
C SER A 50 1.16 -7.48 27.96
N SER A 51 1.80 -6.63 27.15
CA SER A 51 2.87 -7.03 26.24
C SER A 51 4.28 -6.93 26.85
N ILE A 52 4.41 -6.47 28.10
CA ILE A 52 5.73 -6.32 28.78
C ILE A 52 6.48 -7.65 28.83
N GLY A 53 5.79 -8.78 29.01
CA GLY A 53 6.41 -10.10 28.97
C GLY A 53 7.10 -10.45 27.64
N ALA A 54 6.73 -9.75 26.54
CA ALA A 54 7.42 -9.93 25.25
C ALA A 54 8.85 -9.32 25.25
N LEU A 55 9.17 -8.46 26.21
CA LEU A 55 10.51 -7.88 26.40
C LEU A 55 11.42 -8.79 27.23
N GLU A 56 10.85 -9.82 27.86
CA GLU A 56 11.64 -10.83 28.56
C GLU A 56 12.41 -11.63 27.51
N GLY A 57 13.74 -11.58 27.60
CA GLY A 57 14.61 -12.35 26.72
C GLY A 57 14.53 -13.85 26.99
N SER A 58 15.40 -14.61 26.33
CA SER A 58 15.44 -16.10 26.43
C SER A 58 15.78 -16.66 27.82
N GLY A 59 15.94 -15.83 28.84
CA GLY A 59 16.37 -16.23 30.18
C GLY A 59 17.83 -16.72 30.25
N ARG A 60 18.56 -16.67 29.14
CA ARG A 60 19.99 -16.97 29.09
C ARG A 60 20.78 -15.73 29.47
N ASP A 61 21.81 -15.93 30.26
CA ASP A 61 22.76 -14.86 30.63
C ASP A 61 23.64 -14.56 29.38
N LEU A 62 23.12 -13.74 28.49
CA LEU A 62 23.77 -13.39 27.22
C LEU A 62 24.44 -12.04 27.33
N ASP A 63 25.75 -12.00 27.13
CA ASP A 63 26.45 -10.75 26.90
C ASP A 63 26.15 -10.23 25.47
N TYR A 64 25.13 -9.37 25.37
CA TYR A 64 24.67 -8.83 24.09
C TYR A 64 25.74 -8.01 23.37
N LEU A 65 26.61 -7.29 24.12
CA LEU A 65 27.69 -6.50 23.54
C LEU A 65 28.78 -7.37 22.96
N ALA A 66 29.20 -8.41 23.70
CA ALA A 66 30.20 -9.39 23.24
C ALA A 66 29.65 -10.22 22.06
N ASN A 67 28.35 -10.49 22.03
CA ASN A 67 27.73 -11.16 20.88
C ASN A 67 27.69 -10.28 19.65
N LEU A 68 27.37 -8.97 19.84
CA LEU A 68 27.35 -7.99 18.77
C LEU A 68 28.75 -7.78 18.17
N SER A 69 29.78 -7.63 19.03
CA SER A 69 31.17 -7.48 18.54
C SER A 69 31.61 -8.68 17.74
N ARG A 70 31.39 -9.89 18.25
CA ARG A 70 31.72 -11.16 17.56
C ARG A 70 30.98 -11.32 16.23
N PHE A 71 29.72 -10.84 16.15
CA PHE A 71 28.97 -10.81 14.90
C PHE A 71 29.57 -9.82 13.92
N LEU A 72 29.90 -8.60 14.37
CA LEU A 72 30.49 -7.56 13.51
C LEU A 72 31.88 -7.97 12.99
N ASP A 73 32.69 -8.65 13.78
CA ASP A 73 34.00 -9.17 13.38
C ASP A 73 33.89 -10.22 12.25
N LYS A 74 32.79 -11.00 12.22
CA LYS A 74 32.51 -11.96 11.13
C LYS A 74 31.84 -11.33 9.94
N PHE A 75 31.09 -10.26 10.16
CA PHE A 75 30.31 -9.57 9.13
C PHE A 75 31.18 -8.59 8.33
N LEU A 76 32.21 -8.02 8.95
CA LEU A 76 33.13 -7.06 8.34
C LEU A 76 34.55 -7.62 8.29
N PRO A 77 35.33 -7.33 7.24
CA PRO A 77 34.99 -6.56 6.03
C PRO A 77 34.19 -7.40 5.03
N PRO A 78 33.39 -6.74 4.14
CA PRO A 78 32.66 -7.43 3.09
C PRO A 78 33.60 -8.13 2.10
N ASP A 79 33.28 -9.37 1.70
CA ASP A 79 34.04 -10.11 0.69
C ASP A 79 33.59 -9.74 -0.71
N VAL A 80 34.40 -8.95 -1.40
CA VAL A 80 34.14 -8.51 -2.78
C VAL A 80 34.31 -9.60 -3.85
N SER A 81 34.87 -10.75 -3.50
CA SER A 81 35.08 -11.85 -4.47
C SER A 81 33.79 -12.42 -5.04
N VAL A 82 32.66 -12.22 -4.34
CA VAL A 82 31.33 -12.68 -4.78
C VAL A 82 30.54 -11.62 -5.57
N LEU A 83 31.13 -10.44 -5.85
CA LEU A 83 30.43 -9.31 -6.44
C LEU A 83 29.83 -9.66 -7.80
N ASP A 84 30.55 -10.33 -8.70
CA ASP A 84 30.06 -10.68 -10.03
C ASP A 84 28.80 -11.54 -9.97
N ARG A 85 28.82 -12.60 -9.13
CA ARG A 85 27.66 -13.48 -8.92
C ARG A 85 26.50 -12.72 -8.27
N THR A 86 26.81 -11.79 -7.36
CA THR A 86 25.82 -10.94 -6.70
C THR A 86 25.12 -10.02 -7.70
N LEU A 87 25.86 -9.45 -8.65
CA LEU A 87 25.30 -8.59 -9.70
C LEU A 87 24.41 -9.38 -10.67
N GLU A 88 24.80 -10.58 -11.06
CA GLU A 88 23.98 -11.48 -11.88
C GLU A 88 22.66 -11.82 -11.17
N ALA A 89 22.73 -12.19 -9.88
CA ALA A 89 21.55 -12.50 -9.08
C ALA A 89 20.65 -11.27 -8.82
N LEU A 90 21.23 -10.07 -8.73
CA LEU A 90 20.48 -8.81 -8.70
C LEU A 90 19.73 -8.55 -10.00
N LEU A 91 20.38 -8.80 -11.15
CA LEU A 91 19.72 -8.67 -12.45
C LEU A 91 18.53 -9.63 -12.56
N GLU A 92 18.69 -10.88 -12.12
CA GLU A 92 17.61 -11.86 -12.04
C GLU A 92 16.48 -11.37 -11.16
N THR A 93 16.79 -10.83 -9.96
CA THR A 93 15.79 -10.25 -9.03
C THR A 93 15.03 -9.12 -9.69
N PHE A 94 15.72 -8.25 -10.41
CA PHE A 94 15.08 -7.16 -11.16
C PHE A 94 14.17 -7.69 -12.27
N GLN A 95 14.58 -8.70 -13.01
CA GLN A 95 13.78 -9.35 -14.05
C GLN A 95 12.51 -9.98 -13.48
N ILE A 96 12.60 -10.67 -12.33
CA ILE A 96 11.44 -11.22 -11.59
C ILE A 96 10.45 -10.09 -11.25
N ALA A 97 10.94 -9.00 -10.67
CA ALA A 97 10.11 -7.87 -10.26
C ALA A 97 9.41 -7.18 -11.43
N VAL A 98 10.14 -6.95 -12.54
CA VAL A 98 9.59 -6.32 -13.76
C VAL A 98 8.52 -7.22 -14.37
N MET A 99 8.81 -8.51 -14.56
CA MET A 99 7.85 -9.45 -15.15
C MET A 99 6.59 -9.59 -14.29
N ALA A 100 6.75 -9.73 -12.96
CA ALA A 100 5.62 -9.80 -12.05
C ALA A 100 4.76 -8.52 -12.09
N THR A 101 5.38 -7.35 -12.12
CA THR A 101 4.67 -6.07 -12.22
C THR A 101 3.93 -5.96 -13.55
N PHE A 102 4.56 -6.36 -14.65
CA PHE A 102 3.94 -6.33 -15.98
C PHE A 102 2.71 -7.23 -16.07
N LEU A 103 2.81 -8.47 -15.60
CA LEU A 103 1.69 -9.41 -15.55
C LEU A 103 0.57 -8.90 -14.63
N ALA A 104 0.96 -8.38 -13.46
CA ALA A 104 -0.01 -7.80 -12.52
C ALA A 104 -0.75 -6.60 -13.12
N LEU A 105 -0.10 -5.73 -13.88
CA LEU A 105 -0.75 -4.63 -14.59
C LEU A 105 -1.82 -5.12 -15.56
N GLY A 106 -1.48 -6.13 -16.39
CA GLY A 106 -2.41 -6.71 -17.36
C GLY A 106 -3.65 -7.30 -16.71
N ILE A 107 -3.50 -7.96 -15.55
CA ILE A 107 -4.61 -8.59 -14.82
C ILE A 107 -5.39 -7.56 -13.99
N SER A 108 -4.70 -6.62 -13.36
CA SER A 108 -5.33 -5.65 -12.45
C SER A 108 -6.21 -4.63 -13.16
N LEU A 109 -5.88 -4.22 -14.38
CA LEU A 109 -6.65 -3.22 -15.11
C LEU A 109 -8.10 -3.67 -15.36
N PRO A 110 -8.39 -4.86 -15.94
CA PRO A 110 -9.77 -5.31 -16.10
C PRO A 110 -10.47 -5.58 -14.76
N LEU A 111 -9.76 -6.10 -13.75
CA LEU A 111 -10.33 -6.29 -12.41
C LEU A 111 -10.70 -4.96 -11.75
N ALA A 112 -9.88 -3.94 -11.92
CA ALA A 112 -10.15 -2.62 -11.37
C ALA A 112 -11.41 -1.96 -11.98
N LEU A 113 -11.67 -2.17 -13.28
CA LEU A 113 -12.91 -1.72 -13.92
C LEU A 113 -14.13 -2.40 -13.29
N GLY A 114 -14.02 -3.70 -12.97
CA GLY A 114 -15.06 -4.47 -12.28
C GLY A 114 -15.21 -4.11 -10.79
N ALA A 115 -14.17 -3.55 -10.17
CA ALA A 115 -14.15 -3.16 -8.77
C ALA A 115 -14.58 -1.69 -8.52
N ALA A 116 -14.71 -0.86 -9.57
CA ALA A 116 -15.04 0.56 -9.46
C ALA A 116 -16.56 0.78 -9.40
N HIS A 117 -17.05 1.42 -8.33
CA HIS A 117 -18.50 1.66 -8.10
C HIS A 117 -19.15 2.54 -9.18
N ASN A 118 -18.37 3.40 -9.82
CA ASN A 118 -18.86 4.28 -10.88
C ASN A 118 -18.91 3.63 -12.27
N LEU A 119 -18.36 2.43 -12.44
CA LEU A 119 -18.23 1.75 -13.74
C LEU A 119 -18.96 0.41 -13.82
N ALA A 120 -19.10 -0.31 -12.69
CA ALA A 120 -19.64 -1.65 -12.64
C ALA A 120 -20.88 -1.76 -11.74
N PRO A 121 -21.77 -2.73 -11.97
CA PRO A 121 -22.92 -2.98 -11.10
C PRO A 121 -22.47 -3.47 -9.72
N SER A 122 -23.25 -3.17 -8.66
CA SER A 122 -22.89 -3.39 -7.27
C SER A 122 -22.51 -4.83 -6.94
N TRP A 123 -23.16 -5.82 -7.54
CA TRP A 123 -22.82 -7.24 -7.32
C TRP A 123 -21.42 -7.60 -7.84
N MET A 124 -21.04 -7.05 -9.01
CA MET A 124 -19.72 -7.28 -9.61
C MET A 124 -18.63 -6.58 -8.81
N VAL A 125 -18.91 -5.34 -8.35
CA VAL A 125 -18.01 -4.60 -7.44
C VAL A 125 -17.78 -5.39 -6.16
N ALA A 126 -18.84 -5.88 -5.52
CA ALA A 126 -18.72 -6.66 -4.28
C ALA A 126 -17.87 -7.93 -4.49
N LEU A 127 -18.14 -8.69 -5.54
CA LEU A 127 -17.41 -9.92 -5.84
C LEU A 127 -15.94 -9.66 -6.15
N THR A 128 -15.66 -8.67 -7.02
CA THR A 128 -14.28 -8.34 -7.42
C THR A 128 -13.47 -7.79 -6.24
N ARG A 129 -14.06 -6.91 -5.44
CA ARG A 129 -13.39 -6.37 -4.23
C ARG A 129 -13.15 -7.46 -3.20
N MET A 130 -14.08 -8.38 -3.02
CA MET A 130 -13.89 -9.52 -2.13
C MET A 130 -12.72 -10.39 -2.61
N ALA A 131 -12.64 -10.71 -3.90
CA ALA A 131 -11.53 -11.47 -4.47
C ALA A 131 -10.18 -10.76 -4.29
N LEU A 132 -10.10 -9.45 -4.62
CA LEU A 132 -8.90 -8.65 -4.43
C LEU A 132 -8.48 -8.57 -2.96
N ASN A 133 -9.44 -8.46 -2.03
CA ASN A 133 -9.14 -8.44 -0.60
C ASN A 133 -8.57 -9.78 -0.12
N VAL A 134 -9.15 -10.90 -0.55
CA VAL A 134 -8.64 -12.25 -0.21
C VAL A 134 -7.19 -12.42 -0.69
N ILE A 135 -6.91 -12.07 -1.96
CA ILE A 135 -5.55 -12.15 -2.51
C ILE A 135 -4.56 -11.32 -1.69
N ARG A 136 -4.96 -10.12 -1.24
CA ARG A 136 -4.11 -9.18 -0.50
C ARG A 136 -3.90 -9.56 0.97
N THR A 137 -4.79 -10.37 1.57
CA THR A 137 -4.60 -10.82 2.96
C THR A 137 -3.42 -11.78 3.11
N ILE A 138 -3.00 -12.42 2.01
CA ILE A 138 -1.87 -13.35 2.02
C ILE A 138 -0.56 -12.56 1.76
N PRO A 139 0.41 -12.55 2.69
CA PRO A 139 1.70 -11.93 2.49
C PRO A 139 2.46 -12.50 1.27
N SER A 140 3.30 -11.69 0.62
CA SER A 140 4.08 -12.12 -0.55
C SER A 140 4.97 -13.34 -0.29
N LEU A 141 5.50 -13.46 0.93
CA LEU A 141 6.31 -14.61 1.34
C LEU A 141 5.50 -15.91 1.34
N LEU A 142 4.25 -15.89 1.80
CA LEU A 142 3.39 -17.07 1.77
C LEU A 142 2.99 -17.45 0.35
N TRP A 143 2.74 -16.47 -0.53
CA TRP A 143 2.56 -16.73 -1.96
C TRP A 143 3.80 -17.40 -2.57
N ALA A 144 5.01 -16.96 -2.18
CA ALA A 144 6.25 -17.56 -2.65
C ALA A 144 6.39 -19.03 -2.19
N LEU A 145 6.12 -19.32 -0.93
CA LEU A 145 6.13 -20.68 -0.41
C LEU A 145 5.17 -21.60 -1.16
N LEU A 146 3.92 -21.14 -1.39
CA LEU A 146 2.92 -21.90 -2.14
C LEU A 146 3.38 -22.15 -3.58
N THR A 147 3.91 -21.13 -4.26
CA THR A 147 4.35 -21.26 -5.65
C THR A 147 5.59 -22.11 -5.79
N VAL A 148 6.55 -22.05 -4.87
CA VAL A 148 7.72 -22.93 -4.85
C VAL A 148 7.32 -24.39 -4.71
N VAL A 149 6.31 -24.71 -3.90
CA VAL A 149 5.79 -26.08 -3.79
C VAL A 149 5.15 -26.58 -5.10
N ILE A 150 4.51 -25.67 -5.86
CA ILE A 150 3.79 -26.02 -7.09
C ILE A 150 4.73 -26.13 -8.30
N VAL A 151 5.62 -25.15 -8.49
CA VAL A 151 6.46 -25.03 -9.71
C VAL A 151 7.94 -25.34 -9.47
N GLY A 152 8.32 -25.62 -8.22
CA GLY A 152 9.70 -25.84 -7.82
C GLY A 152 10.45 -24.55 -7.48
N SER A 153 11.67 -24.71 -6.93
CA SER A 153 12.54 -23.59 -6.55
C SER A 153 13.19 -22.98 -7.79
N ASN A 154 12.65 -21.88 -8.28
CA ASN A 154 13.15 -21.14 -9.47
C ASN A 154 12.52 -19.75 -9.55
N SER A 155 13.02 -18.92 -10.49
CA SER A 155 12.55 -17.54 -10.72
C SER A 155 11.07 -17.45 -11.14
N LEU A 156 10.52 -18.48 -11.79
CA LEU A 156 9.09 -18.52 -12.17
C LEU A 156 8.21 -18.52 -10.94
N ALA A 157 8.60 -19.24 -9.86
CA ALA A 157 7.87 -19.21 -8.60
C ALA A 157 7.78 -17.79 -8.04
N GLY A 158 8.90 -17.03 -8.10
CA GLY A 158 8.94 -15.64 -7.68
C GLY A 158 8.04 -14.73 -8.52
N VAL A 159 8.08 -14.88 -9.85
CA VAL A 159 7.20 -14.13 -10.76
C VAL A 159 5.73 -14.38 -10.45
N ILE A 160 5.31 -15.63 -10.30
CA ILE A 160 3.91 -15.98 -10.01
C ILE A 160 3.50 -15.41 -8.64
N ALA A 161 4.31 -15.62 -7.59
CA ALA A 161 4.03 -15.14 -6.24
C ALA A 161 3.80 -13.64 -6.18
N LEU A 162 4.74 -12.87 -6.77
CA LEU A 162 4.65 -11.42 -6.80
C LEU A 162 3.54 -10.91 -7.71
N THR A 163 3.20 -11.64 -8.77
CA THR A 163 2.07 -11.31 -9.63
C THR A 163 0.77 -11.37 -8.84
N PHE A 164 0.50 -12.47 -8.13
CA PHE A 164 -0.71 -12.60 -7.31
C PHE A 164 -0.78 -11.48 -6.25
N TYR A 165 0.29 -11.29 -5.50
CA TYR A 165 0.34 -10.24 -4.50
C TYR A 165 0.06 -8.84 -5.11
N SER A 166 0.74 -8.53 -6.22
CA SER A 166 0.62 -7.23 -6.89
C SER A 166 -0.76 -7.00 -7.48
N VAL A 167 -1.43 -8.04 -8.00
CA VAL A 167 -2.80 -7.96 -8.52
C VAL A 167 -3.75 -7.48 -7.43
N GLY A 168 -3.64 -8.00 -6.21
CA GLY A 168 -4.49 -7.61 -5.09
C GLY A 168 -4.37 -6.11 -4.77
N TYR A 169 -3.15 -5.57 -4.76
CA TYR A 169 -2.90 -4.16 -4.46
C TYR A 169 -3.21 -3.24 -5.64
N LEU A 170 -2.68 -3.54 -6.83
CA LEU A 170 -2.92 -2.72 -8.02
C LEU A 170 -4.39 -2.68 -8.41
N GLY A 171 -5.09 -3.81 -8.33
CA GLY A 171 -6.53 -3.86 -8.61
C GLY A 171 -7.32 -2.90 -7.71
N LYS A 172 -6.99 -2.83 -6.43
CA LYS A 172 -7.59 -1.88 -5.50
C LYS A 172 -7.21 -0.44 -5.83
N PHE A 173 -5.92 -0.13 -5.96
CA PHE A 173 -5.47 1.24 -6.23
C PHE A 173 -6.02 1.78 -7.56
N PHE A 174 -6.11 0.93 -8.58
CA PHE A 174 -6.68 1.33 -9.86
C PHE A 174 -8.19 1.54 -9.78
N SER A 175 -8.92 0.72 -9.00
CA SER A 175 -10.36 0.96 -8.78
C SER A 175 -10.60 2.29 -8.06
N GLU A 176 -9.81 2.63 -7.05
CA GLU A 176 -9.86 3.91 -6.35
C GLU A 176 -9.48 5.08 -7.29
N ALA A 177 -8.50 4.87 -8.18
CA ALA A 177 -8.15 5.86 -9.19
C ALA A 177 -9.31 6.11 -10.17
N PHE A 178 -10.03 5.07 -10.62
CA PHE A 178 -11.23 5.23 -11.44
C PHE A 178 -12.36 5.94 -10.69
N GLU A 179 -12.53 5.67 -9.41
CA GLU A 179 -13.58 6.31 -8.59
C GLU A 179 -13.30 7.78 -8.29
N SER A 180 -12.02 8.17 -8.24
CA SER A 180 -11.61 9.55 -7.98
C SER A 180 -11.81 10.51 -9.16
N THR A 181 -12.27 10.01 -10.32
CA THR A 181 -12.41 10.81 -11.54
C THR A 181 -13.71 11.61 -11.60
N ASP A 182 -13.67 12.76 -12.28
CA ASP A 182 -14.89 13.50 -12.62
C ASP A 182 -15.63 12.84 -13.80
N MET A 183 -16.74 12.18 -13.49
CA MET A 183 -17.58 11.51 -14.48
C MET A 183 -18.34 12.46 -15.41
N LYS A 184 -18.39 13.77 -15.12
CA LYS A 184 -19.11 14.76 -15.97
C LYS A 184 -18.58 14.77 -17.39
N ILE A 185 -17.25 14.67 -17.58
CA ILE A 185 -16.63 14.63 -18.91
C ILE A 185 -17.09 13.37 -19.66
N THR A 186 -17.12 12.23 -18.99
CA THR A 186 -17.56 10.96 -19.56
C THR A 186 -19.04 11.00 -19.93
N HIS A 187 -19.89 11.59 -19.10
CA HIS A 187 -21.31 11.76 -19.37
C HIS A 187 -21.57 12.75 -20.51
N ALA A 188 -20.84 13.86 -20.59
CA ALA A 188 -20.92 14.81 -21.69
C ALA A 188 -20.58 14.15 -23.03
N LEU A 189 -19.51 13.38 -23.10
CA LEU A 189 -19.15 12.63 -24.32
C LEU A 189 -20.24 11.63 -24.74
N ARG A 190 -20.85 10.94 -23.77
CA ARG A 190 -22.00 10.05 -24.09
C ARG A 190 -23.23 10.82 -24.57
N GLY A 191 -23.47 12.01 -24.03
CA GLY A 191 -24.59 12.88 -24.45
C GLY A 191 -24.51 13.34 -25.91
N ILE A 192 -23.29 13.48 -26.44
CA ILE A 192 -23.07 13.82 -27.89
C ILE A 192 -22.93 12.54 -28.76
N GLY A 193 -23.28 11.36 -28.25
CA GLY A 193 -23.34 10.10 -29.03
C GLY A 193 -22.07 9.25 -29.01
N ALA A 194 -21.07 9.53 -28.15
CA ALA A 194 -19.89 8.67 -28.03
C ALA A 194 -20.25 7.27 -27.48
N LYS A 195 -19.68 6.24 -28.09
CA LYS A 195 -19.81 4.86 -27.59
C LYS A 195 -19.16 4.71 -26.20
N PRO A 196 -19.60 3.75 -25.36
CA PRO A 196 -19.05 3.57 -24.02
C PRO A 196 -17.53 3.47 -23.97
N LEU A 197 -16.91 2.74 -24.90
CA LEU A 197 -15.47 2.60 -25.00
C LEU A 197 -14.76 3.91 -25.36
N GLN A 198 -15.37 4.72 -26.24
CA GLN A 198 -14.84 6.04 -26.60
C GLN A 198 -14.93 7.02 -25.42
N ALA A 199 -16.05 7.00 -24.69
CA ALA A 199 -16.22 7.81 -23.48
C ALA A 199 -15.21 7.43 -22.39
N LEU A 200 -14.90 6.14 -22.23
CA LEU A 200 -13.85 5.65 -21.34
C LEU A 200 -12.46 6.11 -21.81
N GLN A 201 -12.16 5.94 -23.11
CA GLN A 201 -10.84 6.27 -23.66
C GLN A 201 -10.52 7.75 -23.62
N TYR A 202 -11.49 8.62 -23.95
CA TYR A 202 -11.29 10.07 -24.07
C TYR A 202 -11.72 10.85 -22.83
N GLY A 203 -12.66 10.35 -22.05
CA GLY A 203 -13.17 11.00 -20.85
C GLY A 203 -12.47 10.55 -19.57
N LEU A 204 -12.35 9.24 -19.36
CA LEU A 204 -11.86 8.66 -18.12
C LEU A 204 -10.35 8.43 -18.14
N TRP A 205 -9.84 7.73 -19.17
CA TRP A 205 -8.45 7.29 -19.26
C TRP A 205 -7.42 8.40 -19.08
N PRO A 206 -7.56 9.61 -19.69
CA PRO A 206 -6.59 10.69 -19.49
C PRO A 206 -6.48 11.16 -18.03
N GLN A 207 -7.57 11.04 -17.24
CA GLN A 207 -7.60 11.44 -15.85
C GLN A 207 -6.88 10.40 -14.95
N VAL A 208 -7.09 9.10 -15.21
CA VAL A 208 -6.53 8.02 -14.38
C VAL A 208 -5.12 7.62 -14.76
N LYS A 209 -4.73 7.83 -16.02
CA LYS A 209 -3.41 7.41 -16.54
C LYS A 209 -2.23 7.81 -15.65
N PRO A 210 -2.12 9.05 -15.14
CA PRO A 210 -1.02 9.44 -14.26
C PRO A 210 -0.99 8.67 -12.94
N LEU A 211 -2.18 8.38 -12.37
CA LEU A 211 -2.31 7.61 -11.12
C LEU A 211 -1.92 6.16 -11.34
N ILE A 212 -2.39 5.54 -12.44
CA ILE A 212 -2.03 4.17 -12.82
C ILE A 212 -0.51 4.04 -12.95
N TRP A 213 0.14 4.95 -13.68
CA TRP A 213 1.60 4.93 -13.82
C TRP A 213 2.31 5.13 -12.48
N SER A 214 1.82 6.02 -11.62
CA SER A 214 2.40 6.25 -10.30
C SER A 214 2.33 5.00 -9.41
N HIS A 215 1.17 4.34 -9.36
CA HIS A 215 1.00 3.11 -8.60
C HIS A 215 1.79 1.93 -9.20
N SER A 216 1.93 1.88 -10.52
CA SER A 216 2.72 0.85 -11.19
C SER A 216 4.21 0.96 -10.86
N LEU A 217 4.76 2.19 -10.86
CA LEU A 217 6.15 2.44 -10.45
C LEU A 217 6.36 2.09 -8.98
N TRP A 218 5.43 2.50 -8.11
CA TRP A 218 5.50 2.14 -6.70
C TRP A 218 5.47 0.63 -6.48
N MET A 219 4.64 -0.10 -7.23
CA MET A 219 4.57 -1.56 -7.15
C MET A 219 5.86 -2.21 -7.67
N LEU A 220 6.48 -1.67 -8.71
CA LEU A 220 7.77 -2.16 -9.20
C LEU A 220 8.86 -2.04 -8.13
N GLU A 221 8.98 -0.87 -7.48
CA GLU A 221 9.91 -0.65 -6.36
C GLU A 221 9.66 -1.64 -5.21
N TYR A 222 8.38 -1.83 -4.86
CA TYR A 222 7.98 -2.81 -3.85
C TYR A 222 8.38 -4.24 -4.26
N ASN A 223 8.13 -4.62 -5.52
CA ASN A 223 8.43 -5.96 -6.03
C ASN A 223 9.93 -6.26 -6.06
N VAL A 224 10.79 -5.27 -6.34
CA VAL A 224 12.26 -5.48 -6.27
C VAL A 224 12.69 -5.83 -4.85
N ARG A 225 12.19 -5.11 -3.85
CA ARG A 225 12.47 -5.43 -2.42
C ARG A 225 11.90 -6.79 -2.02
N SER A 226 10.66 -7.06 -2.41
CA SER A 226 10.01 -8.34 -2.09
C SER A 226 10.69 -9.51 -2.79
N ALA A 227 11.15 -9.38 -4.04
CA ALA A 227 11.88 -10.39 -4.77
C ALA A 227 13.17 -10.79 -4.04
N SER A 228 13.89 -9.82 -3.44
CA SER A 228 15.07 -10.10 -2.63
C SER A 228 14.74 -10.95 -1.39
N ILE A 229 13.56 -10.78 -0.79
CA ILE A 229 13.14 -11.52 0.40
C ILE A 229 12.61 -12.91 0.04
N ILE A 230 11.74 -13.01 -0.98
CA ILE A 230 11.13 -14.29 -1.36
C ILE A 230 12.14 -15.27 -1.95
N GLY A 231 13.24 -14.78 -2.50
CA GLY A 231 14.36 -15.60 -2.92
C GLY A 231 14.94 -16.46 -1.78
N TYR A 232 14.86 -16.00 -0.53
CA TYR A 232 15.28 -16.75 0.66
C TYR A 232 14.52 -18.08 0.82
N VAL A 233 13.28 -18.16 0.36
CA VAL A 233 12.48 -19.39 0.38
C VAL A 233 12.53 -20.16 -0.94
N GLY A 234 13.50 -19.83 -1.83
CA GLY A 234 13.72 -20.55 -3.07
C GLY A 234 12.99 -19.99 -4.31
N ALA A 235 12.47 -18.77 -4.25
CA ALA A 235 11.75 -18.15 -5.37
C ALA A 235 12.67 -17.40 -6.37
N GLY A 236 13.95 -17.78 -6.47
CA GLY A 236 14.93 -17.22 -7.39
C GLY A 236 15.58 -15.92 -6.91
N GLY A 237 16.52 -15.41 -7.71
CA GLY A 237 17.17 -14.13 -7.51
C GLY A 237 18.15 -14.09 -6.33
N ILE A 238 18.50 -12.86 -5.93
CA ILE A 238 19.55 -12.60 -4.93
C ILE A 238 19.25 -13.16 -3.53
N GLY A 239 17.95 -13.36 -3.21
CA GLY A 239 17.56 -13.93 -1.92
C GLY A 239 18.04 -15.36 -1.72
N MET A 240 18.26 -16.15 -2.79
CA MET A 240 18.85 -17.48 -2.68
C MET A 240 20.32 -17.41 -2.23
N HIS A 241 21.07 -16.40 -2.66
CA HIS A 241 22.43 -16.17 -2.19
C HIS A 241 22.45 -15.73 -0.71
N LEU A 242 21.49 -14.90 -0.29
CA LEU A 242 21.32 -14.55 1.11
C LEU A 242 21.08 -15.79 1.98
N ALA A 243 20.18 -16.69 1.55
CA ALA A 243 19.91 -17.93 2.28
C ALA A 243 21.17 -18.80 2.37
N LEU A 244 21.85 -19.01 1.24
CA LEU A 244 23.06 -19.82 1.16
C LEU A 244 24.17 -19.31 2.11
N TYR A 245 24.40 -17.99 2.15
CA TYR A 245 25.44 -17.42 2.99
C TYR A 245 25.01 -17.29 4.45
N ALA A 246 23.73 -17.12 4.75
CA ALA A 246 23.21 -17.11 6.12
C ALA A 246 23.34 -18.48 6.81
N ASP A 247 23.11 -19.55 6.05
CA ASP A 247 23.21 -20.93 6.56
C ASP A 247 24.67 -21.41 6.73
N SER A 248 25.63 -20.65 6.19
CA SER A 248 27.06 -20.99 6.22
C SER A 248 27.78 -20.18 7.31
N PRO A 249 28.23 -20.78 8.40
CA PRO A 249 28.80 -20.08 9.58
C PRO A 249 29.99 -19.16 9.27
N ASN A 250 30.72 -19.43 8.19
CA ASN A 250 31.94 -18.72 7.79
C ASN A 250 31.74 -17.84 6.52
N SER A 251 30.52 -17.45 6.19
CA SER A 251 30.20 -16.67 4.98
C SER A 251 29.43 -15.39 5.29
N TRP A 252 29.53 -14.89 6.52
CA TRP A 252 28.88 -13.65 6.92
C TRP A 252 29.46 -12.40 6.24
N ASP A 253 30.72 -12.43 5.86
CA ASP A 253 31.41 -11.45 5.01
C ASP A 253 30.78 -11.37 3.59
N LYS A 254 30.45 -12.53 3.00
CA LYS A 254 29.74 -12.62 1.70
C LYS A 254 28.30 -12.16 1.84
N PHE A 255 27.64 -12.55 2.93
CA PHE A 255 26.29 -12.07 3.27
C PHE A 255 26.28 -10.54 3.34
N CYS A 256 27.28 -9.93 4.00
CA CYS A 256 27.44 -8.47 4.05
C CYS A 256 27.50 -7.84 2.66
N THR A 257 28.32 -8.40 1.75
CA THR A 257 28.44 -7.93 0.36
C THR A 257 27.10 -7.95 -0.34
N VAL A 258 26.37 -9.06 -0.26
CA VAL A 258 25.04 -9.20 -0.88
C VAL A 258 24.06 -8.18 -0.32
N LEU A 259 24.03 -8.00 1.01
CA LEU A 259 23.16 -7.06 1.68
C LEU A 259 23.45 -5.61 1.27
N LEU A 260 24.73 -5.23 1.20
CA LEU A 260 25.16 -3.90 0.73
C LEU A 260 24.76 -3.65 -0.74
N CYS A 261 24.92 -4.63 -1.60
CA CYS A 261 24.50 -4.53 -3.00
C CYS A 261 22.97 -4.33 -3.12
N ILE A 262 22.17 -5.10 -2.34
CA ILE A 262 20.71 -4.89 -2.29
C ILE A 262 20.39 -3.47 -1.82
N LEU A 263 21.01 -3.01 -0.74
CA LEU A 263 20.79 -1.67 -0.19
C LEU A 263 21.05 -0.58 -1.25
N VAL A 264 22.17 -0.65 -1.94
CA VAL A 264 22.55 0.32 -2.96
C VAL A 264 21.55 0.32 -4.13
N VAL A 265 21.22 -0.86 -4.64
CA VAL A 265 20.30 -0.98 -5.79
C VAL A 265 18.89 -0.55 -5.44
N VAL A 266 18.37 -0.97 -4.30
CA VAL A 266 17.02 -0.58 -3.84
C VAL A 266 16.95 0.93 -3.62
N THR A 267 17.94 1.52 -2.93
CA THR A 267 17.99 2.98 -2.71
C THR A 267 18.04 3.74 -4.03
N PHE A 268 18.85 3.28 -4.99
CA PHE A 268 18.93 3.89 -6.31
C PHE A 268 17.59 3.83 -7.05
N LEU A 269 16.92 2.68 -7.04
CA LEU A 269 15.61 2.51 -7.67
C LEU A 269 14.53 3.37 -7.01
N ASP A 270 14.51 3.48 -5.67
CA ASP A 270 13.59 4.34 -4.93
C ASP A 270 13.77 5.82 -5.34
N MET A 271 15.01 6.30 -5.42
CA MET A 271 15.33 7.67 -5.87
C MET A 271 14.91 7.92 -7.32
N LEU A 272 15.16 6.93 -8.21
CA LEU A 272 14.78 7.02 -9.61
C LEU A 272 13.25 7.07 -9.76
N GLY A 273 12.54 6.20 -9.07
CA GLY A 273 11.07 6.14 -9.11
C GLY A 273 10.43 7.39 -8.54
N GLU A 274 10.94 7.95 -7.44
CA GLU A 274 10.47 9.23 -6.92
C GLU A 274 10.65 10.35 -7.94
N SER A 275 11.81 10.44 -8.58
CA SER A 275 12.10 11.43 -9.61
C SER A 275 11.13 11.32 -10.80
N ILE A 276 10.80 10.10 -11.23
CA ILE A 276 9.86 9.86 -12.32
C ILE A 276 8.44 10.26 -11.90
N ARG A 277 7.99 9.87 -10.71
CA ARG A 277 6.66 10.25 -10.17
C ARG A 277 6.49 11.77 -10.06
N LEU A 278 7.52 12.48 -9.59
CA LEU A 278 7.52 13.94 -9.53
C LEU A 278 7.39 14.57 -10.91
N ARG A 279 8.04 14.03 -11.94
CA ARG A 279 7.92 14.50 -13.33
C ARG A 279 6.52 14.23 -13.89
N ILE A 280 5.93 13.07 -13.62
CA ILE A 280 4.56 12.75 -14.01
C ILE A 280 3.59 13.75 -13.38
N LYS A 281 3.70 13.99 -12.07
CA LYS A 281 2.85 14.95 -11.32
C LYS A 281 2.96 16.37 -11.87
N LYS A 282 4.17 16.84 -12.18
CA LYS A 282 4.38 18.17 -12.78
C LYS A 282 3.76 18.31 -14.17
N ARG A 283 3.83 17.28 -15.02
CA ARG A 283 3.26 17.29 -16.38
C ARG A 283 1.73 17.25 -16.39
N THR A 284 1.11 16.67 -15.37
CA THR A 284 -0.35 16.54 -15.29
C THR A 284 -1.03 17.83 -14.78
N GLY A 285 -0.25 18.87 -14.50
CA GLY A 285 -0.73 20.18 -14.03
C GLY A 285 -1.32 20.09 -12.63
N GLY A 286 -0.75 20.79 -11.67
CA GLY A 286 -1.14 20.79 -10.25
C GLY A 286 -2.56 21.32 -9.94
N LYS A 287 -3.58 20.94 -10.71
CA LYS A 287 -5.00 21.31 -10.52
C LYS A 287 -5.83 20.25 -9.79
N SER A 288 -5.21 19.17 -9.33
CA SER A 288 -5.85 18.23 -8.39
C SER A 288 -5.04 18.19 -7.10
N ALA A 289 -5.03 19.32 -6.38
CA ALA A 289 -4.77 19.27 -4.96
C ALA A 289 -6.00 18.60 -4.33
N VAL A 290 -5.97 17.29 -4.24
CA VAL A 290 -6.80 16.56 -3.28
C VAL A 290 -6.33 17.04 -1.92
N LYS A 291 -7.12 17.90 -1.27
CA LYS A 291 -7.03 18.11 0.16
C LYS A 291 -7.37 16.77 0.81
N VAL A 292 -6.37 16.14 1.38
CA VAL A 292 -6.55 15.09 2.38
C VAL A 292 -6.85 15.77 3.69
#